data_81ff1d34bd5d42871bffddc1b22461e7
#
_entry.id   81ff1d34bd5d42871bffddc1b22461e7
#
_cell.length_a   1.000
_cell.length_b   1.000
_cell.length_c   1.000
_cell.angle_alpha   90.00
_cell.angle_beta   90.00
_cell.angle_gamma   90.00
#
_symmetry.space_group_name_H-M   'P 1'
#
loop_
_entity.id
_entity.type
_entity.pdbx_description
1 polymer ?
#
loop_
_entity_poly.entity_id
_entity_poly.type
_entity_poly.pdbx_seq_one_letter_code
_entity_poly.pdbx_strand_id
1 'polypeptide(L)'
;MKSLELTLVEDPIIEKLQANGWTFTPSDQLERESYKEPLLVNPLIRAIKKINKGIGIEEKEIWLAVRELQSRGPGIEAAKQILKFMKEGIPVRLEKARTVEYIRLFDYENLNNNEFIVSRQIIHEGTERIRNDIILYVNG
;
A
#
# COMPACT_ATOMS: atom_id res chain seq x y z
N MET A 1 -0.99 10.98 -27.58
CA MET A 1 -1.38 9.72 -28.23
C MET A 1 -1.12 8.54 -27.30
N LYS A 2 -2.13 7.76 -26.99
CA LYS A 2 -1.95 6.55 -26.17
C LYS A 2 -1.18 5.51 -26.99
N SER A 3 -0.26 4.79 -26.34
CA SER A 3 0.40 3.67 -26.99
C SER A 3 -0.61 2.54 -27.26
N LEU A 4 -0.31 1.69 -28.22
CA LEU A 4 -1.15 0.54 -28.55
C LEU A 4 -1.34 -0.38 -27.33
N GLU A 5 -0.30 -0.54 -26.52
CA GLU A 5 -0.32 -1.34 -25.30
C GLU A 5 -1.34 -0.80 -24.28
N LEU A 6 -1.35 0.53 -24.07
CA LEU A 6 -2.32 1.16 -23.17
C LEU A 6 -3.76 0.89 -23.61
N THR A 7 -4.03 0.99 -24.90
CA THR A 7 -5.38 0.84 -25.44
C THR A 7 -5.85 -0.61 -25.45
N LEU A 8 -4.98 -1.56 -25.85
CA LEU A 8 -5.37 -2.95 -26.05
C LEU A 8 -5.27 -3.83 -24.81
N VAL A 9 -4.38 -3.50 -23.87
CA VAL A 9 -4.11 -4.34 -22.70
C VAL A 9 -4.44 -3.66 -21.40
N GLU A 10 -3.83 -2.49 -21.13
CA GLU A 10 -3.94 -1.84 -19.83
C GLU A 10 -5.32 -1.24 -19.56
N ASP A 11 -5.91 -0.51 -20.53
CA ASP A 11 -7.22 0.11 -20.35
C ASP A 11 -8.33 -0.90 -20.01
N PRO A 12 -8.46 -2.04 -20.74
CA PRO A 12 -9.43 -3.05 -20.37
C PRO A 12 -9.22 -3.65 -18.98
N ILE A 13 -7.97 -3.85 -18.57
CA ILE A 13 -7.66 -4.38 -17.24
C ILE A 13 -8.08 -3.38 -16.16
N ILE A 14 -7.75 -2.10 -16.34
CA ILE A 14 -8.12 -1.05 -15.38
C ILE A 14 -9.64 -0.93 -15.28
N GLU A 15 -10.37 -0.94 -16.39
CA GLU A 15 -11.82 -0.90 -16.39
C GLU A 15 -12.43 -2.06 -15.62
N LYS A 16 -11.88 -3.26 -15.80
CA LYS A 16 -12.35 -4.45 -15.08
C LYS A 16 -12.07 -4.36 -13.59
N LEU A 17 -10.90 -3.84 -13.20
CA LEU A 17 -10.57 -3.62 -11.80
C LEU A 17 -11.51 -2.60 -11.17
N GLN A 18 -11.79 -1.49 -11.85
CA GLN A 18 -12.75 -0.49 -11.36
C GLN A 18 -14.13 -1.09 -11.16
N ALA A 19 -14.58 -1.95 -12.07
CA ALA A 19 -15.86 -2.66 -11.93
C ALA A 19 -15.87 -3.57 -10.71
N ASN A 20 -14.72 -4.01 -10.22
CA ASN A 20 -14.59 -4.88 -9.06
C ASN A 20 -14.18 -4.13 -7.78
N GLY A 21 -14.35 -2.82 -7.75
CA GLY A 21 -14.15 -2.03 -6.52
C GLY A 21 -12.79 -1.35 -6.37
N TRP A 22 -11.92 -1.44 -7.37
CA TRP A 22 -10.66 -0.72 -7.37
C TRP A 22 -10.85 0.72 -7.81
N THR A 23 -10.14 1.64 -7.17
CA THR A 23 -10.15 3.04 -7.54
C THR A 23 -8.93 3.35 -8.38
N PHE A 24 -9.14 3.84 -9.60
CA PHE A 24 -8.03 4.28 -10.43
C PHE A 24 -7.57 5.67 -10.00
N THR A 25 -6.27 5.79 -9.72
CA THR A 25 -5.64 7.05 -9.36
C THR A 25 -4.41 7.25 -10.26
N PRO A 26 -4.37 8.32 -11.06
CA PRO A 26 -3.19 8.62 -11.87
C PRO A 26 -1.93 8.77 -11.01
N SER A 27 -0.80 8.43 -11.58
CA SER A 27 0.48 8.41 -10.89
C SER A 27 0.83 9.74 -10.20
N ASP A 28 0.51 10.86 -10.83
CA ASP A 28 0.77 12.20 -10.30
C ASP A 28 -0.20 12.61 -9.18
N GLN A 29 -1.29 11.88 -8.99
CA GLN A 29 -2.29 12.13 -7.95
C GLN A 29 -2.18 11.16 -6.78
N LEU A 30 -1.23 10.22 -6.82
CA LEU A 30 -0.99 9.32 -5.70
C LEU A 30 -0.45 10.11 -4.50
N GLU A 31 -0.97 9.78 -3.31
CA GLU A 31 -0.55 10.41 -2.06
C GLU A 31 0.82 9.89 -1.62
N ARG A 32 1.89 10.38 -2.24
CA ARG A 32 3.27 10.00 -1.92
C ARG A 32 4.18 11.20 -2.01
N GLU A 33 5.20 11.23 -1.15
CA GLU A 33 6.17 12.31 -1.11
C GLU A 33 7.22 12.20 -2.21
N SER A 34 7.53 10.98 -2.64
CA SER A 34 8.59 10.72 -3.61
C SER A 34 8.27 9.49 -4.44
N TYR A 35 8.69 9.50 -5.71
CA TYR A 35 8.61 8.33 -6.58
C TYR A 35 9.50 7.17 -6.12
N LYS A 36 10.44 7.45 -5.22
CA LYS A 36 11.33 6.42 -4.65
C LYS A 36 10.68 5.65 -3.51
N GLU A 37 9.62 6.21 -2.91
CA GLU A 37 8.90 5.56 -1.83
C GLU A 37 7.92 4.54 -2.41
N PRO A 38 8.09 3.25 -2.15
CA PRO A 38 7.18 2.23 -2.69
C PRO A 38 5.83 2.21 -1.97
N LEU A 39 5.77 2.70 -0.74
CA LEU A 39 4.54 2.72 0.05
C LEU A 39 3.81 4.04 -0.11
N LEU A 40 2.49 3.97 -0.21
CA LEU A 40 1.63 5.14 -0.08
C LEU A 40 1.34 5.32 1.42
N VAL A 41 2.14 6.14 2.09
CA VAL A 41 2.13 6.22 3.56
C VAL A 41 0.80 6.72 4.11
N ASN A 42 0.19 7.75 3.51
CA ASN A 42 -1.09 8.27 3.99
C ASN A 42 -2.23 7.24 3.87
N PRO A 43 -2.42 6.57 2.72
CA PRO A 43 -3.37 5.46 2.64
C PRO A 43 -3.09 4.34 3.63
N LEU A 44 -1.82 4.00 3.83
CA LEU A 44 -1.42 2.97 4.79
C LEU A 44 -1.82 3.35 6.22
N ILE A 45 -1.56 4.58 6.63
CA ILE A 45 -1.94 5.08 7.96
C ILE A 45 -3.46 5.05 8.13
N ARG A 46 -4.22 5.49 7.13
CA ARG A 46 -5.69 5.43 7.17
C ARG A 46 -6.19 4.00 7.36
N ALA A 47 -5.61 3.06 6.63
CA ALA A 47 -5.98 1.66 6.72
C ALA A 47 -5.65 1.08 8.09
N ILE A 48 -4.47 1.35 8.62
CA ILE A 48 -4.07 0.89 9.95
C ILE A 48 -5.03 1.40 11.01
N LYS A 49 -5.38 2.68 10.96
CA LYS A 49 -6.35 3.27 11.91
C LYS A 49 -7.72 2.59 11.80
N LYS A 50 -8.19 2.36 10.60
CA LYS A 50 -9.51 1.78 10.36
C LYS A 50 -9.59 0.32 10.79
N ILE A 51 -8.59 -0.47 10.44
CA ILE A 51 -8.58 -1.92 10.69
C ILE A 51 -8.35 -2.22 12.18
N ASN A 52 -7.57 -1.41 12.87
CA ASN A 52 -7.14 -1.66 14.24
C ASN A 52 -7.87 -0.79 15.28
N LYS A 53 -9.09 -0.38 15.02
CA LYS A 53 -9.86 0.49 15.92
C LYS A 53 -10.02 -0.06 17.35
N GLY A 54 -10.10 -1.38 17.48
CA GLY A 54 -10.41 -2.02 18.76
C GLY A 54 -9.27 -2.11 19.77
N ILE A 55 -8.02 -1.84 19.36
CA ILE A 55 -6.86 -2.09 20.21
C ILE A 55 -6.24 -0.83 20.84
N GLY A 56 -6.82 0.35 20.59
CA GLY A 56 -6.35 1.57 21.24
C GLY A 56 -4.98 2.05 20.80
N ILE A 57 -4.66 1.88 19.52
CA ILE A 57 -3.37 2.28 18.95
C ILE A 57 -3.25 3.80 18.88
N GLU A 58 -2.07 4.33 19.27
CA GLU A 58 -1.77 5.75 19.19
C GLU A 58 -0.95 6.08 17.94
N GLU A 59 -0.90 7.37 17.59
CA GLU A 59 -0.20 7.86 16.40
C GLU A 59 1.28 7.40 16.34
N LYS A 60 1.99 7.50 17.44
CA LYS A 60 3.40 7.08 17.52
C LYS A 60 3.59 5.59 17.24
N GLU A 61 2.62 4.78 17.65
CA GLU A 61 2.66 3.34 17.46
C GLU A 61 2.36 2.95 16.02
N ILE A 62 1.48 3.71 15.36
CA ILE A 62 1.24 3.57 13.93
C ILE A 62 2.53 3.85 13.15
N TRP A 63 3.26 4.92 13.51
CA TRP A 63 4.53 5.24 12.87
C TRP A 63 5.61 4.20 13.12
N LEU A 64 5.61 3.55 14.29
CA LEU A 64 6.51 2.42 14.53
C LEU A 64 6.25 1.28 13.55
N ALA A 65 4.97 0.96 13.33
CA ALA A 65 4.59 -0.07 12.35
C ALA A 65 5.02 0.31 10.93
N VAL A 66 4.77 1.55 10.53
CA VAL A 66 5.17 2.04 9.19
C VAL A 66 6.68 1.94 9.01
N ARG A 67 7.44 2.34 10.02
CA ARG A 67 8.92 2.28 9.97
C ARG A 67 9.44 0.85 9.88
N GLU A 68 8.77 -0.11 10.52
CA GLU A 68 9.12 -1.52 10.39
C GLU A 68 9.03 -1.98 8.93
N LEU A 69 8.01 -1.55 8.22
CA LEU A 69 7.89 -1.85 6.79
C LEU A 69 8.95 -1.13 5.97
N GLN A 70 9.17 0.15 6.23
CA GLN A 70 10.12 0.97 5.46
C GLN A 70 11.57 0.53 5.66
N SER A 71 11.89 -0.02 6.84
CA SER A 71 13.26 -0.41 7.18
C SER A 71 13.67 -1.76 6.60
N ARG A 72 12.75 -2.51 5.99
CA ARG A 72 13.09 -3.80 5.38
C ARG A 72 13.84 -3.57 4.08
N GLY A 73 15.03 -4.14 4.00
CA GLY A 73 15.87 -4.05 2.82
C GLY A 73 15.46 -5.04 1.74
N PRO A 74 16.24 -5.10 0.64
CA PRO A 74 16.04 -6.10 -0.39
C PRO A 74 16.47 -7.48 0.09
N GLY A 75 16.01 -8.51 -0.61
CA GLY A 75 16.42 -9.87 -0.37
C GLY A 75 15.30 -10.78 0.13
N ILE A 76 15.60 -12.09 0.17
CA ILE A 76 14.61 -13.11 0.48
C ILE A 76 14.16 -13.03 1.94
N GLU A 77 15.05 -12.78 2.87
CA GLU A 77 14.71 -12.72 4.30
C GLU A 77 13.82 -11.53 4.60
N ALA A 78 14.09 -10.36 4.00
CA ALA A 78 13.23 -9.20 4.12
C ALA A 78 11.84 -9.48 3.53
N ALA A 79 11.77 -10.12 2.37
CA ALA A 79 10.51 -10.49 1.74
C ALA A 79 9.69 -11.44 2.61
N LYS A 80 10.34 -12.42 3.24
CA LYS A 80 9.67 -13.35 4.16
C LYS A 80 9.09 -12.63 5.36
N GLN A 81 9.83 -11.67 5.93
CA GLN A 81 9.35 -10.88 7.06
C GLN A 81 8.15 -10.00 6.68
N ILE A 82 8.21 -9.35 5.53
CA ILE A 82 7.09 -8.55 5.02
C ILE A 82 5.86 -9.42 4.84
N LEU A 83 6.02 -10.61 4.24
CA LEU A 83 4.92 -11.54 4.06
C LEU A 83 4.30 -11.97 5.39
N LYS A 84 5.13 -12.19 6.40
CA LYS A 84 4.67 -12.50 7.75
C LYS A 84 3.87 -11.35 8.34
N PHE A 85 4.34 -10.11 8.19
CA PHE A 85 3.60 -8.91 8.63
C PHE A 85 2.24 -8.80 7.92
N MET A 86 2.18 -9.12 6.63
CA MET A 86 0.93 -9.09 5.88
C MET A 86 -0.09 -10.11 6.40
N LYS A 87 0.39 -11.27 6.83
CA LYS A 87 -0.47 -12.35 7.37
C LYS A 87 -0.88 -12.13 8.81
N GLU A 88 0.05 -11.78 9.66
CA GLU A 88 -0.12 -11.78 11.12
C GLU A 88 -0.24 -10.37 11.72
N GLY A 89 0.20 -9.36 11.00
CA GLY A 89 0.36 -8.02 11.51
C GLY A 89 1.76 -7.75 12.02
N ILE A 90 2.02 -6.50 12.39
CA ILE A 90 3.32 -6.06 12.87
C ILE A 90 3.25 -5.97 14.40
N PRO A 91 4.12 -6.69 15.14
CA PRO A 91 4.12 -6.59 16.60
C PRO A 91 4.64 -5.24 17.05
N VAL A 92 3.83 -4.52 17.82
CA VAL A 92 4.17 -3.23 18.38
C VAL A 92 3.76 -3.21 19.85
N ARG A 93 4.64 -2.70 20.72
CA ARG A 93 4.31 -2.52 22.12
C ARG A 93 3.47 -1.27 22.30
N LEU A 94 2.27 -1.43 22.84
CA LEU A 94 1.37 -0.32 23.18
C LEU A 94 1.73 0.21 24.57
N GLU A 95 2.08 1.48 24.67
CA GLU A 95 2.50 2.07 25.95
C GLU A 95 1.40 2.09 27.00
N LYS A 96 0.19 2.49 26.60
CA LYS A 96 -0.94 2.58 27.55
C LYS A 96 -1.38 1.22 28.06
N ALA A 97 -1.51 0.26 27.16
CA ALA A 97 -1.93 -1.10 27.53
C ALA A 97 -0.79 -1.93 28.10
N ARG A 98 0.45 -1.52 27.89
CA ARG A 98 1.67 -2.25 28.30
C ARG A 98 1.74 -3.68 27.76
N THR A 99 1.15 -3.89 26.59
CA THR A 99 1.10 -5.19 25.91
C THR A 99 1.66 -5.05 24.52
N VAL A 100 2.14 -6.17 23.95
CA VAL A 100 2.50 -6.25 22.53
C VAL A 100 1.26 -6.68 21.78
N GLU A 101 0.87 -5.86 20.79
CA GLU A 101 -0.25 -6.17 19.92
C GLU A 101 0.23 -6.26 18.47
N TYR A 102 -0.44 -7.10 17.69
CA TYR A 102 -0.17 -7.23 16.28
C TYR A 102 -1.01 -6.22 15.50
N ILE A 103 -0.33 -5.26 14.88
CA ILE A 103 -0.99 -4.22 14.08
C ILE A 103 -1.30 -4.82 12.71
N ARG A 104 -2.58 -5.01 12.43
CA ARG A 104 -3.01 -5.64 11.17
C ARG A 104 -2.95 -4.65 10.03
N LEU A 105 -2.41 -5.12 8.90
CA LEU A 105 -2.29 -4.32 7.68
C LEU A 105 -3.46 -4.53 6.72
N PHE A 106 -4.10 -5.68 6.79
CA PHE A 106 -5.23 -6.05 5.94
C PHE A 106 -6.37 -6.59 6.78
N ASP A 107 -7.58 -6.33 6.33
CA ASP A 107 -8.77 -6.95 6.92
C ASP A 107 -9.22 -8.10 6.01
N TYR A 108 -8.96 -9.31 6.45
CA TYR A 108 -9.32 -10.52 5.70
C TYR A 108 -10.77 -10.96 5.92
N GLU A 109 -11.40 -10.46 6.96
CA GLU A 109 -12.78 -10.80 7.30
C GLU A 109 -13.77 -9.85 6.63
N ASN A 110 -13.52 -8.55 6.71
CA ASN A 110 -14.34 -7.53 6.06
C ASN A 110 -13.50 -6.81 5.02
N LEU A 111 -13.59 -7.27 3.79
CA LEU A 111 -12.77 -6.75 2.68
C LEU A 111 -13.04 -5.27 2.38
N ASN A 112 -14.24 -4.77 2.71
CA ASN A 112 -14.59 -3.37 2.49
C ASN A 112 -13.81 -2.38 3.38
N ASN A 113 -13.15 -2.88 4.42
CA ASN A 113 -12.28 -2.04 5.25
C ASN A 113 -10.92 -1.77 4.60
N ASN A 114 -10.60 -2.46 3.52
CA ASN A 114 -9.36 -2.23 2.78
C ASN A 114 -9.58 -1.20 1.67
N GLU A 115 -8.53 -0.46 1.35
CA GLU A 115 -8.52 0.49 0.26
C GLU A 115 -7.76 -0.10 -0.93
N PHE A 116 -8.42 -0.23 -2.07
CA PHE A 116 -7.86 -0.83 -3.28
C PHE A 116 -7.64 0.26 -4.33
N ILE A 117 -6.38 0.55 -4.61
CA ILE A 117 -5.98 1.56 -5.59
C ILE A 117 -5.25 0.88 -6.74
N VAL A 118 -5.65 1.18 -7.97
CA VAL A 118 -4.92 0.80 -9.18
C VAL A 118 -4.36 2.06 -9.82
N SER A 119 -3.13 2.00 -10.25
CA SER A 119 -2.47 3.12 -10.93
C SER A 119 -1.63 2.63 -12.11
N ARG A 120 -1.25 3.55 -12.95
CA ARG A 120 -0.23 3.33 -13.98
C ARG A 120 1.04 4.00 -13.53
N GLN A 121 2.14 3.27 -13.58
CA GLN A 121 3.44 3.86 -13.26
C GLN A 121 3.99 4.52 -14.50
N ILE A 122 3.92 5.86 -14.53
CA ILE A 122 4.58 6.65 -15.55
C ILE A 122 5.79 7.28 -14.87
N ILE A 123 6.98 6.81 -15.22
CA ILE A 123 8.22 7.39 -14.71
C ILE A 123 8.81 8.25 -15.81
N HIS A 124 8.88 9.54 -15.55
CA HIS A 124 9.62 10.48 -16.38
C HIS A 124 10.98 10.73 -15.71
N GLU A 125 12.02 10.03 -16.17
CA GLU A 125 13.38 10.34 -15.76
C GLU A 125 14.10 11.02 -16.92
N GLY A 126 14.48 12.32 -16.73
CA GLY A 126 15.36 13.09 -17.58
C GLY A 126 15.02 13.00 -19.07
N THR A 127 15.66 12.14 -19.77
CA THR A 127 15.42 11.88 -21.18
C THR A 127 14.66 10.58 -21.42
N GLU A 128 13.38 10.52 -21.04
CA GLU A 128 12.43 9.62 -21.70
C GLU A 128 12.41 8.13 -21.33
N ARG A 129 12.35 7.78 -20.04
CA ARG A 129 11.86 6.45 -19.73
C ARG A 129 10.43 6.55 -19.22
N ILE A 130 9.49 6.23 -20.10
CA ILE A 130 8.09 6.06 -19.71
C ILE A 130 7.90 4.58 -19.40
N ARG A 131 7.64 4.25 -18.15
CA ARG A 131 7.16 2.92 -17.78
C ARG A 131 5.66 2.98 -17.62
N ASN A 132 4.96 2.16 -18.37
CA ASN A 132 3.51 2.05 -18.37
C ASN A 132 3.08 0.75 -17.70
N ASP A 133 3.55 0.50 -16.47
CA ASP A 133 3.14 -0.68 -15.72
C ASP A 133 1.91 -0.36 -14.90
N ILE A 134 1.03 -1.35 -14.77
CA ILE A 134 -0.10 -1.28 -13.84
C ILE A 134 0.41 -1.65 -12.47
N ILE A 135 0.09 -0.83 -11.46
CA ILE A 135 0.44 -1.08 -10.07
C ILE A 135 -0.83 -1.16 -9.25
N LEU A 136 -0.89 -2.17 -8.41
CA LEU A 136 -1.98 -2.39 -7.47
C LEU A 136 -1.49 -2.08 -6.06
N TYR A 137 -2.24 -1.23 -5.36
CA TYR A 137 -1.98 -0.92 -3.96
C TYR A 137 -3.15 -1.42 -3.12
N VAL A 138 -2.87 -2.19 -2.11
CA VAL A 138 -3.85 -2.58 -1.10
C VAL A 138 -3.43 -1.93 0.21
N ASN A 139 -4.20 -0.95 0.67
CA ASN A 139 -3.90 -0.18 1.89
C ASN A 139 -2.55 0.56 1.80
N GLY A 140 -2.19 1.02 0.61
CA GLY A 140 -0.92 1.69 0.39
C GLY A 140 0.24 0.71 0.24
#